data_fd351a40dac32587beb91bfb5163ead7
#
_entry.id   fd351a40dac32587beb91bfb5163ead7
#
_cell.length_a   1.000
_cell.length_b   1.000
_cell.length_c   1.000
_cell.angle_alpha   90.00
_cell.angle_beta   90.00
_cell.angle_gamma   90.00
#
_symmetry.space_group_name_H-M   'P 1'
#
loop_
_entity.id
_entity.type
_entity.pdbx_description
1 polymer ?
#
loop_
_entity_poly.entity_id
_entity_poly.type
_entity_poly.pdbx_seq_one_letter_code
_entity_poly.pdbx_strand_id
1 'polypeptide(L)'
;ENCFDKIKLTVKDVVFIIAGRDPVSEIKNLETDSIIVTGYVDSIAELISESLVAIVPMVSGSGMQNKLLEAMSCGIPVVSTSYGVGDVKVSHMKEVLISDSALDFSNQVSNVLLNPKGYNEIALNGREFVVDKHSWDSHVDSLIKVYTSILGSNKRQ
;
A
#
# COMPACT_ATOMS: atom_id res chain seq x y z
N GLU A 1 12.67 -1.14 -17.46
CA GLU A 1 13.77 -1.53 -16.54
C GLU A 1 13.18 -2.39 -15.42
N ASN A 2 13.76 -3.53 -15.15
CA ASN A 2 13.27 -4.47 -14.14
C ASN A 2 13.69 -3.99 -12.74
N CYS A 3 12.74 -3.40 -11.98
CA CYS A 3 13.00 -2.95 -10.61
C CYS A 3 13.43 -4.09 -9.68
N PHE A 4 12.84 -5.29 -9.86
CA PHE A 4 13.11 -6.43 -9.01
C PHE A 4 14.57 -6.91 -9.15
N ASP A 5 15.12 -6.93 -10.36
CA ASP A 5 16.54 -7.31 -10.56
C ASP A 5 17.47 -6.36 -9.81
N LYS A 6 17.18 -5.06 -9.80
CA LYS A 6 17.97 -4.08 -9.03
C LYS A 6 17.89 -4.34 -7.53
N ILE A 7 16.70 -4.65 -7.01
CA ILE A 7 16.52 -5.01 -5.60
C ILE A 7 17.32 -6.27 -5.27
N LYS A 8 17.26 -7.30 -6.13
CA LYS A 8 17.95 -8.58 -5.96
C LYS A 8 19.49 -8.45 -5.99
N LEU A 9 20.02 -7.48 -6.73
CA LEU A 9 21.47 -7.17 -6.69
C LEU A 9 21.90 -6.67 -5.31
N THR A 10 21.03 -5.98 -4.59
CA THR A 10 21.32 -5.41 -3.26
C THR A 10 20.93 -6.36 -2.13
N VAL A 11 19.80 -7.07 -2.27
CA VAL A 11 19.24 -8.02 -1.30
C VAL A 11 19.09 -9.38 -1.97
N LYS A 12 20.08 -10.25 -1.83
CA LYS A 12 20.18 -11.50 -2.61
C LYS A 12 19.06 -12.49 -2.34
N ASP A 13 18.62 -12.60 -1.09
CA ASP A 13 17.60 -13.57 -0.64
C ASP A 13 16.19 -13.00 -0.63
N VAL A 14 15.95 -11.90 -1.37
CA VAL A 14 14.63 -11.30 -1.47
C VAL A 14 13.67 -12.20 -2.24
N VAL A 15 12.46 -12.37 -1.69
CA VAL A 15 11.34 -13.03 -2.36
C VAL A 15 10.27 -11.98 -2.65
N PHE A 16 9.81 -11.93 -3.88
CA PHE A 16 8.70 -11.08 -4.31
C PHE A 16 7.42 -11.92 -4.43
N ILE A 17 6.38 -11.56 -3.69
CA ILE A 17 5.11 -12.26 -3.69
C ILE A 17 4.07 -11.42 -4.44
N ILE A 18 3.45 -12.01 -5.45
CA ILE A 18 2.35 -11.44 -6.22
C ILE A 18 1.09 -12.22 -5.85
N ALA A 19 0.21 -11.60 -5.06
CA ALA A 19 -1.03 -12.21 -4.62
C ALA A 19 -2.24 -11.58 -5.32
N GLY A 20 -3.16 -12.43 -5.77
CA GLY A 20 -4.40 -11.99 -6.41
C GLY A 20 -5.12 -13.12 -7.11
N ARG A 21 -6.45 -13.04 -7.13
CA ARG A 21 -7.29 -14.04 -7.79
C ARG A 21 -7.09 -13.99 -9.31
N ASP A 22 -7.04 -15.16 -9.93
CA ASP A 22 -7.04 -15.36 -11.39
C ASP A 22 -5.96 -14.52 -12.11
N PRO A 23 -4.67 -14.67 -11.76
CA PRO A 23 -3.61 -13.91 -12.42
C PRO A 23 -3.56 -14.26 -13.92
N VAL A 24 -3.43 -13.24 -14.75
CA VAL A 24 -3.27 -13.40 -16.19
C VAL A 24 -1.97 -14.14 -16.53
N SER A 25 -1.90 -14.70 -17.75
CA SER A 25 -0.75 -15.52 -18.17
C SER A 25 0.59 -14.77 -18.06
N GLU A 26 0.60 -13.48 -18.37
CA GLU A 26 1.77 -12.63 -18.29
C GLU A 26 2.32 -12.53 -16.85
N ILE A 27 1.44 -12.51 -15.85
CA ILE A 27 1.83 -12.50 -14.43
C ILE A 27 2.30 -13.88 -14.00
N LYS A 28 1.60 -14.98 -14.40
CA LYS A 28 2.03 -16.35 -14.10
C LYS A 28 3.43 -16.64 -14.65
N ASN A 29 3.75 -16.13 -15.84
CA ASN A 29 5.05 -16.33 -16.47
C ASN A 29 6.21 -15.58 -15.77
N LEU A 30 5.92 -14.70 -14.79
CA LEU A 30 6.96 -14.09 -13.95
C LEU A 30 7.46 -15.00 -12.85
N GLU A 31 6.80 -16.14 -12.59
CA GLU A 31 7.15 -17.05 -11.50
C GLU A 31 8.56 -17.60 -11.65
N THR A 32 9.33 -17.52 -10.58
CA THR A 32 10.73 -18.02 -10.48
C THR A 32 10.97 -18.44 -9.03
N ASP A 33 12.17 -18.93 -8.71
CA ASP A 33 12.57 -19.24 -7.32
C ASP A 33 12.48 -18.01 -6.38
N SER A 34 12.49 -16.79 -6.93
CA SER A 34 12.46 -15.53 -6.16
C SER A 34 11.19 -14.70 -6.40
N ILE A 35 10.31 -15.14 -7.28
CA ILE A 35 9.01 -14.50 -7.56
C ILE A 35 7.94 -15.57 -7.42
N ILE A 36 7.06 -15.40 -6.45
CA ILE A 36 5.97 -16.33 -6.16
C ILE A 36 4.66 -15.69 -6.59
N VAL A 37 3.88 -16.40 -7.42
CA VAL A 37 2.54 -15.98 -7.84
C VAL A 37 1.51 -16.89 -7.14
N THR A 38 0.91 -16.39 -6.05
CA THR A 38 0.07 -17.24 -5.18
C THR A 38 -1.31 -17.56 -5.76
N GLY A 39 -1.82 -16.74 -6.68
CA GLY A 39 -3.24 -16.78 -7.02
C GLY A 39 -4.11 -16.30 -5.85
N TYR A 40 -5.24 -16.97 -5.63
CA TYR A 40 -6.12 -16.68 -4.49
C TYR A 40 -5.44 -17.02 -3.16
N VAL A 41 -5.58 -16.15 -2.18
CA VAL A 41 -5.20 -16.39 -0.79
C VAL A 41 -6.39 -16.06 0.12
N ASP A 42 -6.52 -16.78 1.23
CA ASP A 42 -7.63 -16.61 2.17
C ASP A 42 -7.59 -15.25 2.87
N SER A 43 -6.39 -14.75 3.18
CA SER A 43 -6.16 -13.47 3.85
C SER A 43 -4.97 -12.73 3.23
N ILE A 44 -5.26 -11.67 2.49
CA ILE A 44 -4.23 -10.75 1.98
C ILE A 44 -3.57 -10.01 3.15
N ALA A 45 -4.32 -9.66 4.19
CA ALA A 45 -3.81 -8.94 5.36
C ALA A 45 -2.77 -9.77 6.13
N GLU A 46 -2.98 -11.08 6.28
CA GLU A 46 -1.97 -11.97 6.89
C GLU A 46 -0.69 -12.01 6.06
N LEU A 47 -0.82 -12.23 4.74
CA LEU A 47 0.32 -12.25 3.83
C LEU A 47 1.13 -10.94 3.88
N ILE A 48 0.44 -9.80 3.88
CA ILE A 48 1.09 -8.50 3.99
C ILE A 48 1.78 -8.36 5.36
N SER A 49 1.11 -8.73 6.44
CA SER A 49 1.64 -8.59 7.81
C SER A 49 2.91 -9.42 8.06
N GLU A 50 3.08 -10.51 7.34
CA GLU A 50 4.28 -11.35 7.38
C GLU A 50 5.42 -10.82 6.48
N SER A 51 5.16 -9.80 5.69
CA SER A 51 6.14 -9.21 4.77
C SER A 51 6.94 -8.09 5.44
N LEU A 52 8.16 -7.84 4.98
CA LEU A 52 9.00 -6.73 5.47
C LEU A 52 8.61 -5.38 4.84
N VAL A 53 8.03 -5.41 3.66
CA VAL A 53 7.60 -4.23 2.90
C VAL A 53 6.48 -4.60 1.95
N ALA A 54 5.46 -3.76 1.83
CA ALA A 54 4.49 -3.84 0.76
C ALA A 54 4.80 -2.83 -0.34
N ILE A 55 4.46 -3.17 -1.59
CA ILE A 55 4.66 -2.28 -2.72
C ILE A 55 3.36 -2.04 -3.48
N VAL A 56 3.14 -0.79 -3.91
CA VAL A 56 1.99 -0.36 -4.71
C VAL A 56 2.50 0.37 -5.97
N PRO A 57 3.11 -0.35 -6.94
CA PRO A 57 3.80 0.24 -8.09
C PRO A 57 2.83 0.56 -9.23
N MET A 58 1.71 1.22 -8.95
CA MET A 58 0.70 1.53 -9.96
C MET A 58 1.18 2.63 -10.90
N VAL A 59 0.98 2.43 -12.20
CA VAL A 59 1.29 3.41 -13.26
C VAL A 59 0.03 3.85 -14.03
N SER A 60 -1.10 3.20 -13.75
CA SER A 60 -2.41 3.48 -14.34
C SER A 60 -3.53 2.92 -13.45
N GLY A 61 -4.75 3.38 -13.66
CA GLY A 61 -5.94 2.96 -12.90
C GLY A 61 -6.74 4.18 -12.44
N SER A 62 -7.95 3.98 -11.98
CA SER A 62 -8.82 5.03 -11.44
C SER A 62 -9.55 4.52 -10.19
N GLY A 63 -10.02 5.43 -9.36
CA GLY A 63 -10.80 5.12 -8.18
C GLY A 63 -10.01 5.10 -6.87
N MET A 64 -10.66 4.64 -5.80
CA MET A 64 -10.09 4.61 -4.46
C MET A 64 -8.90 3.63 -4.39
N GLN A 65 -7.82 4.07 -3.78
CA GLN A 65 -6.57 3.30 -3.69
C GLN A 65 -6.62 2.28 -2.54
N ASN A 66 -7.58 1.35 -2.60
CA ASN A 66 -7.80 0.34 -1.55
C ASN A 66 -6.54 -0.48 -1.25
N LYS A 67 -5.73 -0.81 -2.28
CA LYS A 67 -4.48 -1.57 -2.10
C LYS A 67 -3.48 -0.83 -1.21
N LEU A 68 -3.39 0.50 -1.34
CA LEU A 68 -2.55 1.32 -0.49
C LEU A 68 -3.06 1.31 0.95
N LEU A 69 -4.35 1.58 1.14
CA LEU A 69 -4.98 1.63 2.46
C LEU A 69 -4.91 0.27 3.17
N GLU A 70 -5.14 -0.82 2.44
CA GLU A 70 -5.03 -2.19 2.95
C GLU A 70 -3.60 -2.49 3.41
N ALA A 71 -2.60 -2.18 2.58
CA ALA A 71 -1.20 -2.37 2.93
C ALA A 71 -0.78 -1.53 4.16
N MET A 72 -1.16 -0.25 4.20
CA MET A 72 -0.88 0.62 5.35
C MET A 72 -1.57 0.13 6.63
N SER A 73 -2.79 -0.40 6.54
CA SER A 73 -3.53 -0.92 7.70
C SER A 73 -2.82 -2.09 8.39
N CYS A 74 -2.02 -2.84 7.66
CA CYS A 74 -1.22 -3.96 8.19
C CYS A 74 -0.03 -3.49 9.05
N GLY A 75 0.31 -2.19 9.06
CA GLY A 75 1.37 -1.63 9.91
C GLY A 75 2.77 -2.03 9.50
N ILE A 76 3.00 -2.26 8.23
CA ILE A 76 4.34 -2.44 7.63
C ILE A 76 4.68 -1.27 6.72
N PRO A 77 5.97 -1.02 6.42
CA PRO A 77 6.36 0.02 5.49
C PRO A 77 5.78 -0.22 4.09
N VAL A 78 5.26 0.84 3.46
CA VAL A 78 4.72 0.77 2.10
C VAL A 78 5.53 1.67 1.18
N VAL A 79 5.95 1.15 0.03
CA VAL A 79 6.55 1.91 -1.07
C VAL A 79 5.54 1.99 -2.21
N SER A 80 5.18 3.20 -2.62
CA SER A 80 4.17 3.45 -3.65
C SER A 80 4.67 4.43 -4.70
N THR A 81 4.06 4.42 -5.87
CA THR A 81 4.14 5.55 -6.80
C THR A 81 3.15 6.64 -6.39
N SER A 82 3.35 7.87 -6.86
CA SER A 82 2.35 8.95 -6.71
C SER A 82 1.00 8.53 -7.27
N TYR A 83 1.01 7.75 -8.35
CA TYR A 83 -0.19 7.19 -8.93
C TYR A 83 -0.89 6.18 -8.00
N GLY A 84 -0.10 5.33 -7.32
CA GLY A 84 -0.59 4.38 -6.34
C GLY A 84 -1.14 5.04 -5.07
N VAL A 85 -0.68 6.25 -4.73
CA VAL A 85 -1.24 7.09 -3.66
C VAL A 85 -2.57 7.72 -4.10
N GLY A 86 -2.66 8.21 -5.34
CA GLY A 86 -3.85 8.87 -5.86
C GLY A 86 -4.30 10.04 -4.99
N ASP A 87 -5.58 10.07 -4.63
CA ASP A 87 -6.19 11.15 -3.83
C ASP A 87 -6.04 10.97 -2.30
N VAL A 88 -5.38 9.90 -1.86
CA VAL A 88 -5.14 9.66 -0.42
C VAL A 88 -4.17 10.72 0.11
N LYS A 89 -4.54 11.41 1.17
CA LYS A 89 -3.81 12.57 1.73
C LYS A 89 -2.69 12.13 2.67
N VAL A 90 -1.73 11.39 2.14
CA VAL A 90 -0.51 10.94 2.83
C VAL A 90 0.72 11.70 2.32
N SER A 91 1.77 11.72 3.12
CA SER A 91 3.02 12.41 2.83
C SER A 91 4.18 11.43 2.71
N HIS A 92 5.07 11.69 1.76
CA HIS A 92 6.31 10.96 1.62
C HIS A 92 7.16 11.04 2.90
N MET A 93 7.78 9.92 3.29
CA MET A 93 8.62 9.77 4.49
C MET A 93 7.88 9.98 5.82
N LYS A 94 6.55 10.09 5.81
CA LYS A 94 5.76 10.23 7.03
C LYS A 94 4.80 9.04 7.23
N GLU A 95 3.90 8.79 6.30
CA GLU A 95 2.96 7.66 6.32
C GLU A 95 3.29 6.61 5.25
N VAL A 96 4.03 6.98 4.21
CA VAL A 96 4.35 6.13 3.05
C VAL A 96 5.64 6.58 2.38
N LEU A 97 6.32 5.68 1.70
CA LEU A 97 7.45 6.00 0.83
C LEU A 97 6.94 6.17 -0.60
N ILE A 98 7.14 7.35 -1.21
CA ILE A 98 6.64 7.65 -2.55
C ILE A 98 7.82 7.80 -3.52
N SER A 99 7.77 7.09 -4.64
CA SER A 99 8.77 7.22 -5.70
C SER A 99 8.17 6.85 -7.06
N ASP A 100 8.38 7.71 -8.05
CA ASP A 100 7.90 7.53 -9.42
C ASP A 100 8.98 7.04 -10.37
N SER A 101 10.26 7.12 -10.00
CA SER A 101 11.33 6.56 -10.81
C SER A 101 11.63 5.11 -10.43
N ALA A 102 11.86 4.25 -11.42
CA ALA A 102 12.20 2.85 -11.20
C ALA A 102 13.48 2.68 -10.34
N LEU A 103 14.44 3.59 -10.47
CA LEU A 103 15.67 3.56 -9.69
C LEU A 103 15.40 3.88 -8.22
N ASP A 104 14.73 5.00 -7.94
CA ASP A 104 14.43 5.42 -6.57
C ASP A 104 13.47 4.45 -5.88
N PHE A 105 12.49 3.93 -6.62
CA PHE A 105 11.58 2.90 -6.12
C PHE A 105 12.36 1.66 -5.65
N SER A 106 13.27 1.16 -6.49
CA SER A 106 14.12 0.01 -6.15
C SER A 106 15.03 0.31 -4.95
N ASN A 107 15.60 1.51 -4.88
CA ASN A 107 16.44 1.93 -3.77
C ASN A 107 15.65 2.01 -2.46
N GLN A 108 14.44 2.58 -2.47
CA GLN A 108 13.60 2.67 -1.28
C GLN A 108 13.20 1.28 -0.77
N VAL A 109 12.77 0.38 -1.65
CA VAL A 109 12.47 -1.01 -1.27
C VAL A 109 13.71 -1.70 -0.66
N SER A 110 14.86 -1.57 -1.31
CA SER A 110 16.11 -2.14 -0.80
C SER A 110 16.50 -1.59 0.58
N ASN A 111 16.36 -0.28 0.79
CA ASN A 111 16.66 0.36 2.06
C ASN A 111 15.75 -0.15 3.20
N VAL A 112 14.45 -0.33 2.92
CA VAL A 112 13.52 -0.93 3.89
C VAL A 112 13.94 -2.35 4.22
N LEU A 113 14.25 -3.17 3.21
CA LEU A 113 14.66 -4.57 3.40
C LEU A 113 15.96 -4.71 4.20
N LEU A 114 16.92 -3.80 4.00
CA LEU A 114 18.21 -3.80 4.72
C LEU A 114 18.08 -3.27 6.16
N ASN A 115 17.15 -2.39 6.44
CA ASN A 115 16.94 -1.79 7.76
C ASN A 115 15.45 -1.65 8.11
N PRO A 116 14.69 -2.74 8.23
CA PRO A 116 13.23 -2.66 8.47
C PRO A 116 12.87 -1.83 9.70
N LYS A 117 13.66 -1.92 10.77
CA LYS A 117 13.41 -1.18 12.03
C LYS A 117 13.49 0.34 11.85
N GLY A 118 14.30 0.84 10.93
CA GLY A 118 14.42 2.25 10.62
C GLY A 118 13.17 2.87 9.99
N TYR A 119 12.23 2.02 9.53
CA TYR A 119 10.99 2.45 8.89
C TYR A 119 9.73 2.16 9.71
N ASN A 120 9.89 1.66 10.96
CA ASN A 120 8.76 1.33 11.83
C ASN A 120 7.86 2.55 12.12
N GLU A 121 8.44 3.73 12.28
CA GLU A 121 7.68 4.97 12.53
C GLU A 121 6.78 5.29 11.33
N ILE A 122 7.28 5.18 10.10
CA ILE A 122 6.49 5.38 8.88
C ILE A 122 5.34 4.37 8.79
N ALA A 123 5.62 3.11 9.11
CA ALA A 123 4.62 2.05 9.12
C ALA A 123 3.51 2.30 10.15
N LEU A 124 3.86 2.70 11.36
CA LEU A 124 2.91 3.05 12.42
C LEU A 124 2.06 4.28 12.04
N ASN A 125 2.70 5.34 11.57
CA ASN A 125 2.00 6.54 11.11
C ASN A 125 1.02 6.22 9.98
N GLY A 126 1.42 5.35 9.04
CA GLY A 126 0.57 4.87 7.97
C GLY A 126 -0.67 4.14 8.48
N ARG A 127 -0.49 3.23 9.43
CA ARG A 127 -1.61 2.52 10.06
C ARG A 127 -2.53 3.47 10.83
N GLU A 128 -1.98 4.35 11.65
CA GLU A 128 -2.77 5.34 12.40
C GLU A 128 -3.58 6.22 11.46
N PHE A 129 -2.97 6.67 10.36
CA PHE A 129 -3.68 7.45 9.34
C PHE A 129 -4.90 6.70 8.79
N VAL A 130 -4.76 5.41 8.47
CA VAL A 130 -5.88 4.62 7.95
C VAL A 130 -6.97 4.43 9.01
N VAL A 131 -6.60 4.11 10.25
CA VAL A 131 -7.57 3.95 11.35
C VAL A 131 -8.35 5.24 11.59
N ASP A 132 -7.67 6.38 11.62
CA ASP A 132 -8.29 7.68 11.92
C ASP A 132 -9.15 8.22 10.78
N LYS A 133 -8.73 8.04 9.53
CA LYS A 133 -9.35 8.73 8.38
C LYS A 133 -10.17 7.82 7.48
N HIS A 134 -9.90 6.52 7.48
CA HIS A 134 -10.48 5.56 6.54
C HIS A 134 -11.16 4.36 7.22
N SER A 135 -11.35 4.38 8.54
CA SER A 135 -12.18 3.38 9.23
C SER A 135 -13.67 3.56 8.90
N TRP A 136 -14.44 2.49 9.00
CA TRP A 136 -15.89 2.56 8.85
C TRP A 136 -16.53 3.53 9.84
N ASP A 137 -16.05 3.56 11.09
CA ASP A 137 -16.55 4.47 12.12
C ASP A 137 -16.36 5.94 11.72
N SER A 138 -15.17 6.31 11.22
CA SER A 138 -14.88 7.67 10.75
C SER A 138 -15.76 8.07 9.55
N HIS A 139 -16.07 7.12 8.65
CA HIS A 139 -16.97 7.34 7.52
C HIS A 139 -18.41 7.54 7.97
N VAL A 140 -18.90 6.68 8.87
CA VAL A 140 -20.25 6.79 9.44
C VAL A 140 -20.43 8.10 10.18
N ASP A 141 -19.48 8.50 11.02
CA ASP A 141 -19.51 9.80 11.73
C ASP A 141 -19.56 10.98 10.76
N SER A 142 -18.80 10.91 9.67
CA SER A 142 -18.81 11.94 8.63
C SER A 142 -20.16 12.04 7.92
N LEU A 143 -20.77 10.90 7.59
CA LEU A 143 -22.11 10.83 7.01
C LEU A 143 -23.17 11.39 7.96
N ILE A 144 -23.14 11.01 9.25
CA ILE A 144 -24.06 11.52 10.27
C ILE A 144 -23.97 13.05 10.36
N LYS A 145 -22.75 13.62 10.37
CA LYS A 145 -22.55 15.07 10.37
C LYS A 145 -23.20 15.75 9.16
N VAL A 146 -23.04 15.19 7.96
CA VAL A 146 -23.65 15.72 6.73
C VAL A 146 -25.17 15.68 6.84
N TYR A 147 -25.76 14.55 7.20
CA TYR A 147 -27.22 14.43 7.36
C TYR A 147 -27.78 15.38 8.42
N THR A 148 -27.12 15.49 9.56
CA THR A 148 -27.55 16.39 10.64
C THR A 148 -27.49 17.86 10.19
N SER A 149 -26.50 18.25 9.41
CA SER A 149 -26.37 19.61 8.88
C SER A 149 -27.52 19.94 7.92
N ILE A 150 -27.89 19.00 7.04
CA ILE A 150 -28.99 19.17 6.08
C ILE A 150 -30.34 19.28 6.81
N LEU A 151 -30.61 18.40 7.78
CA LEU A 151 -31.84 18.39 8.56
C LEU A 151 -31.96 19.63 9.45
N GLY A 152 -30.84 20.12 10.00
CA GLY A 152 -30.82 21.36 10.80
C GLY A 152 -31.07 22.61 9.99
N SER A 153 -30.67 22.62 8.70
CA SER A 153 -30.92 23.73 7.76
C SER A 153 -32.38 23.88 7.38
N ASN A 154 -33.12 22.76 7.32
CA ASN A 154 -34.56 22.76 6.95
C ASN A 154 -35.50 23.19 8.09
N LYS A 155 -35.02 23.40 9.32
CA LYS A 155 -35.84 23.88 10.44
C LYS A 155 -35.88 25.41 10.59
N ARG A 156 -35.31 26.18 9.66
CA ARG A 156 -35.25 27.65 9.68
C ARG A 156 -36.03 28.33 8.52
N GLN A 157 -37.06 27.66 7.99
CA GLN A 157 -38.05 28.30 7.11
C GLN A 157 -39.41 28.33 7.77
#